data_8cb6618d961085a9fa5531bc1fe86465
#
_entry.id   8cb6618d961085a9fa5531bc1fe86465
#
_cell.length_a   1.000
_cell.length_b   1.000
_cell.length_c   1.000
_cell.angle_alpha   90.00
_cell.angle_beta   90.00
_cell.angle_gamma   90.00
#
_symmetry.space_group_name_H-M   'P 1'
#
loop_
_entity.id
_entity.type
_entity.pdbx_description
1 polymer ?
#
loop_
_entity_poly.entity_id
_entity_poly.type
_entity_poly.pdbx_seq_one_letter_code
_entity_poly.pdbx_strand_id
1 'polypeptide(L)'
;AAGVLHHPVYPDIDGVDDFAGAVFHSARWDHSAPLEGKRIGIIGTGSTAVQITDDLIGKVSHLSLFQRTAQWIFPQENPAFSEQEKQVFRDQPQAMDDLHASLTRLFADTFGRAVIGDKEQMQRVEDTCRANLEDSVRDPELRAKLTPDYQAACKRLIISPGFYEAIQQPNAELVTDPIERVEAGGVRTKDGRLHELDVLVLATGFDGHSFMRPMDLIGRDGVDLKDVWAETTQAHRSISLPGFPNYFMLVGPNSPIGNFSLIDISERQLGYIMQLIELWRGGTVNEISARQDAADRFNASVKDAMGDTVWVTGCQSWYLDKHGNPAMWPFTFDKFCDDMSAPDLDEYELVS
;
A
#
# COMPACT_ATOMS: atom_id res chain seq x y z
N ALA A 1 7.31 -6.98 14.39
CA ALA A 1 6.93 -6.75 12.98
C ALA A 1 5.98 -5.57 12.90
N ALA A 2 6.52 -4.36 12.67
CA ALA A 2 5.71 -3.14 12.68
C ALA A 2 4.96 -2.92 11.34
N GLY A 3 5.53 -3.39 10.22
CA GLY A 3 5.06 -3.05 8.88
C GLY A 3 5.39 -1.61 8.49
N VAL A 4 4.92 -1.17 7.32
CA VAL A 4 5.16 0.19 6.80
C VAL A 4 3.93 1.10 6.94
N LEU A 5 2.72 0.54 7.03
CA LEU A 5 1.46 1.28 7.14
C LEU A 5 0.89 1.16 8.57
N HIS A 6 1.53 1.80 9.53
CA HIS A 6 1.16 1.72 10.95
C HIS A 6 0.99 3.11 11.63
N HIS A 7 1.43 4.19 10.97
CA HIS A 7 1.20 5.55 11.41
C HIS A 7 0.04 6.17 10.65
N PRO A 8 -1.16 6.30 11.27
CA PRO A 8 -2.31 6.94 10.63
C PRO A 8 -2.03 8.42 10.38
N VAL A 9 -2.45 8.91 9.23
CA VAL A 9 -2.41 10.33 8.87
C VAL A 9 -3.79 10.93 9.12
N TYR A 10 -3.88 11.88 10.03
CA TYR A 10 -5.10 12.62 10.29
C TYR A 10 -5.21 13.80 9.33
N PRO A 11 -6.40 14.11 8.82
CA PRO A 11 -6.58 15.23 7.89
C PRO A 11 -6.49 16.56 8.62
N ASP A 12 -5.92 17.57 7.97
CA ASP A 12 -5.96 18.95 8.41
C ASP A 12 -7.31 19.58 7.99
N ILE A 13 -8.35 19.29 8.79
CA ILE A 13 -9.73 19.79 8.59
C ILE A 13 -10.17 20.46 9.88
N ASP A 14 -10.58 21.70 9.79
CA ASP A 14 -11.07 22.46 10.94
C ASP A 14 -12.30 21.79 11.58
N GLY A 15 -12.35 21.76 12.90
CA GLY A 15 -13.50 21.34 13.68
C GLY A 15 -13.69 19.83 13.83
N VAL A 16 -12.72 18.97 13.46
CA VAL A 16 -12.85 17.52 13.64
C VAL A 16 -13.13 17.14 15.09
N ASP A 17 -12.51 17.84 16.04
CA ASP A 17 -12.70 17.63 17.48
C ASP A 17 -14.03 18.19 18.01
N ASP A 18 -14.74 19.02 17.22
CA ASP A 18 -16.05 19.59 17.59
C ASP A 18 -17.22 18.64 17.25
N PHE A 19 -16.97 17.55 16.53
CA PHE A 19 -18.00 16.62 16.14
C PHE A 19 -18.61 15.91 17.38
N ALA A 20 -19.92 15.95 17.51
CA ALA A 20 -20.61 15.38 18.67
C ALA A 20 -20.76 13.86 18.64
N GLY A 21 -20.64 13.25 17.48
CA GLY A 21 -20.68 11.80 17.28
C GLY A 21 -19.33 11.11 17.48
N ALA A 22 -19.23 9.84 17.14
CA ALA A 22 -17.97 9.11 17.20
C ALA A 22 -17.07 9.47 16.00
N VAL A 23 -15.78 9.79 16.28
CA VAL A 23 -14.75 10.02 15.26
C VAL A 23 -13.60 9.06 15.50
N PHE A 24 -13.19 8.33 14.49
CA PHE A 24 -12.01 7.47 14.58
C PHE A 24 -11.34 7.27 13.22
N HIS A 25 -10.01 7.06 13.26
CA HIS A 25 -9.29 6.63 12.08
C HIS A 25 -9.49 5.12 11.85
N SER A 26 -9.59 4.69 10.60
CA SER A 26 -9.81 3.28 10.23
C SER A 26 -8.78 2.31 10.83
N ALA A 27 -7.54 2.77 11.07
CA ALA A 27 -6.50 2.00 11.77
C ALA A 27 -6.64 1.98 13.30
N ARG A 28 -7.58 2.71 13.85
CA ARG A 28 -7.93 2.79 15.28
C ARG A 28 -9.44 2.66 15.43
N TRP A 29 -9.98 1.58 14.83
CA TRP A 29 -11.41 1.35 14.77
C TRP A 29 -12.03 1.29 16.16
N ASP A 30 -13.05 2.11 16.38
CA ASP A 30 -13.82 2.08 17.63
C ASP A 30 -14.95 1.04 17.51
N HIS A 31 -14.70 -0.15 18.06
CA HIS A 31 -15.67 -1.24 18.07
C HIS A 31 -16.86 -0.99 19.00
N SER A 32 -16.82 0.04 19.84
CA SER A 32 -17.95 0.44 20.71
C SER A 32 -18.93 1.38 20.02
N ALA A 33 -18.52 2.04 18.94
CA ALA A 33 -19.38 2.93 18.17
C ALA A 33 -20.49 2.16 17.45
N PRO A 34 -21.78 2.47 17.70
CA PRO A 34 -22.86 1.82 16.98
C PRO A 34 -22.92 2.32 15.54
N LEU A 35 -22.89 1.39 14.57
CA LEU A 35 -22.93 1.73 13.14
C LEU A 35 -24.28 1.39 12.51
N GLU A 36 -24.95 0.35 12.99
CA GLU A 36 -26.22 -0.13 12.42
C GLU A 36 -27.31 0.94 12.49
N GLY A 37 -27.92 1.22 11.34
CA GLY A 37 -28.97 2.24 11.22
C GLY A 37 -28.48 3.69 11.39
N LYS A 38 -27.16 3.95 11.45
CA LYS A 38 -26.58 5.29 11.61
C LYS A 38 -26.26 5.93 10.26
N ARG A 39 -26.07 7.26 10.28
CA ARG A 39 -25.55 8.04 9.16
C ARG A 39 -24.03 8.10 9.32
N ILE A 40 -23.32 7.50 8.38
CA ILE A 40 -21.86 7.36 8.43
C ILE A 40 -21.22 8.25 7.38
N GLY A 41 -20.25 9.06 7.78
CA GLY A 41 -19.36 9.76 6.88
C GLY A 41 -18.00 9.04 6.79
N ILE A 42 -17.47 8.88 5.57
CA ILE A 42 -16.14 8.34 5.34
C ILE A 42 -15.32 9.38 4.59
N ILE A 43 -14.21 9.85 5.19
CA ILE A 43 -13.29 10.78 4.54
C ILE A 43 -12.13 9.99 3.94
N GLY A 44 -12.01 10.04 2.60
CA GLY A 44 -11.00 9.32 1.81
C GLY A 44 -11.62 8.31 0.87
N THR A 45 -10.85 7.92 -0.16
CA THR A 45 -11.28 7.02 -1.24
C THR A 45 -10.26 5.92 -1.55
N GLY A 46 -9.28 5.70 -0.68
CA GLY A 46 -8.32 4.61 -0.82
C GLY A 46 -8.95 3.23 -0.56
N SER A 47 -8.14 2.16 -0.64
CA SER A 47 -8.60 0.77 -0.49
C SER A 47 -9.46 0.55 0.76
N THR A 48 -9.08 1.17 1.88
CA THR A 48 -9.82 1.06 3.14
C THR A 48 -11.23 1.66 3.04
N ALA A 49 -11.37 2.86 2.46
CA ALA A 49 -12.68 3.50 2.30
C ALA A 49 -13.59 2.70 1.36
N VAL A 50 -13.03 2.18 0.27
CA VAL A 50 -13.75 1.32 -0.68
C VAL A 50 -14.30 0.07 0.02
N GLN A 51 -13.47 -0.63 0.79
CA GLN A 51 -13.88 -1.84 1.51
C GLN A 51 -14.90 -1.54 2.62
N ILE A 52 -14.73 -0.43 3.36
CA ILE A 52 -15.71 -0.02 4.38
C ILE A 52 -17.06 0.32 3.73
N THR A 53 -17.06 1.00 2.58
CA THR A 53 -18.29 1.35 1.86
C THR A 53 -19.05 0.09 1.45
N ASP A 54 -18.35 -0.88 0.86
CA ASP A 54 -18.93 -2.16 0.42
C ASP A 54 -19.51 -2.96 1.61
N ASP A 55 -18.79 -3.04 2.73
CA ASP A 55 -19.27 -3.78 3.93
C ASP A 55 -20.42 -3.11 4.65
N LEU A 56 -20.42 -1.76 4.74
CA LEU A 56 -21.37 -1.05 5.59
C LEU A 56 -22.67 -0.65 4.91
N ILE A 57 -22.71 -0.54 3.57
CA ILE A 57 -23.86 0.03 2.87
C ILE A 57 -25.19 -0.67 3.19
N GLY A 58 -25.17 -1.97 3.38
CA GLY A 58 -26.35 -2.76 3.73
C GLY A 58 -26.76 -2.70 5.22
N LYS A 59 -25.98 -2.03 6.07
CA LYS A 59 -26.16 -2.01 7.53
C LYS A 59 -26.53 -0.62 8.06
N VAL A 60 -26.25 0.44 7.31
CA VAL A 60 -26.37 1.83 7.74
C VAL A 60 -27.60 2.50 7.14
N SER A 61 -28.13 3.54 7.80
CA SER A 61 -29.26 4.31 7.25
C SER A 61 -28.82 5.22 6.11
N HIS A 62 -27.62 5.75 6.16
CA HIS A 62 -27.02 6.60 5.13
C HIS A 62 -25.51 6.54 5.19
N LEU A 63 -24.85 6.59 4.03
CA LEU A 63 -23.39 6.62 3.88
C LEU A 63 -22.98 7.76 2.97
N SER A 64 -22.21 8.72 3.48
CA SER A 64 -21.60 9.79 2.71
C SER A 64 -20.11 9.51 2.52
N LEU A 65 -19.69 9.24 1.28
CA LEU A 65 -18.27 9.05 0.93
C LEU A 65 -17.70 10.37 0.41
N PHE A 66 -16.80 10.98 1.17
CA PHE A 66 -16.15 12.25 0.79
C PHE A 66 -14.93 11.98 -0.08
N GLN A 67 -15.07 12.29 -1.36
CA GLN A 67 -14.06 12.04 -2.39
C GLN A 67 -13.33 13.33 -2.78
N ARG A 68 -12.00 13.34 -2.57
CA ARG A 68 -11.13 14.35 -3.18
C ARG A 68 -10.62 13.93 -4.56
N THR A 69 -10.32 12.65 -4.73
CA THR A 69 -9.77 12.08 -5.96
C THR A 69 -10.43 10.73 -6.21
N ALA A 70 -10.96 10.52 -7.39
CA ALA A 70 -11.48 9.22 -7.82
C ALA A 70 -10.35 8.16 -7.88
N GLN A 71 -10.72 6.89 -7.77
CA GLN A 71 -9.76 5.78 -7.75
C GLN A 71 -10.08 4.78 -8.87
N TRP A 72 -9.05 4.20 -9.46
CA TRP A 72 -9.18 3.06 -10.34
C TRP A 72 -9.52 1.81 -9.54
N ILE A 73 -10.61 1.14 -9.90
CA ILE A 73 -11.10 -0.09 -9.25
C ILE A 73 -10.94 -1.25 -10.22
N PHE A 74 -10.15 -2.25 -9.81
CA PHE A 74 -9.96 -3.48 -10.57
C PHE A 74 -10.97 -4.54 -10.08
N PRO A 75 -11.73 -5.17 -10.98
CA PRO A 75 -12.82 -6.11 -10.67
C PRO A 75 -12.26 -7.52 -10.44
N GLN A 76 -11.62 -7.76 -9.31
CA GLN A 76 -11.10 -9.07 -8.97
C GLN A 76 -12.01 -9.76 -7.97
N GLU A 77 -12.63 -10.85 -8.39
CA GLU A 77 -13.33 -11.76 -7.50
C GLU A 77 -12.35 -12.54 -6.62
N ASN A 78 -12.79 -12.85 -5.42
CA ASN A 78 -12.05 -13.70 -4.47
C ASN A 78 -12.98 -14.77 -3.87
N PRO A 79 -13.42 -15.74 -4.67
CA PRO A 79 -14.32 -16.80 -4.20
C PRO A 79 -13.61 -17.68 -3.16
N ALA A 80 -14.38 -18.15 -2.18
CA ALA A 80 -13.87 -19.12 -1.24
C ALA A 80 -13.58 -20.46 -1.93
N PHE A 81 -12.47 -21.10 -1.57
CA PHE A 81 -12.20 -22.45 -2.03
C PHE A 81 -13.31 -23.42 -1.55
N SER A 82 -13.79 -24.24 -2.46
CA SER A 82 -14.74 -25.32 -2.15
C SER A 82 -14.10 -26.37 -1.24
N GLU A 83 -14.90 -27.15 -0.54
CA GLU A 83 -14.39 -28.23 0.31
C GLU A 83 -13.63 -29.30 -0.49
N GLN A 84 -13.99 -29.48 -1.76
CA GLN A 84 -13.27 -30.40 -2.65
C GLN A 84 -11.86 -29.88 -2.98
N GLU A 85 -11.70 -28.58 -3.29
CA GLU A 85 -10.39 -27.95 -3.52
C GLU A 85 -9.53 -27.98 -2.26
N LYS A 86 -10.11 -27.66 -1.11
CA LYS A 86 -9.42 -27.76 0.18
C LYS A 86 -8.96 -29.18 0.48
N GLN A 87 -9.75 -30.20 0.10
CA GLN A 87 -9.36 -31.58 0.28
C GLN A 87 -8.20 -31.95 -0.66
N VAL A 88 -8.23 -31.49 -1.92
CA VAL A 88 -7.11 -31.70 -2.85
C VAL A 88 -5.81 -31.11 -2.28
N PHE A 89 -5.84 -29.91 -1.71
CA PHE A 89 -4.65 -29.27 -1.10
C PHE A 89 -4.12 -30.05 0.11
N ARG A 90 -5.01 -30.71 0.90
CA ARG A 90 -4.59 -31.56 2.03
C ARG A 90 -3.95 -32.87 1.56
N ASP A 91 -4.53 -33.51 0.54
CA ASP A 91 -4.07 -34.77 0.02
C ASP A 91 -2.86 -34.69 -0.90
N GLN A 92 -2.70 -33.54 -1.57
CA GLN A 92 -1.67 -33.27 -2.56
C GLN A 92 -1.08 -31.85 -2.31
N PRO A 93 -0.17 -31.68 -1.31
CA PRO A 93 0.40 -30.38 -0.99
C PRO A 93 1.03 -29.67 -2.20
N GLN A 94 1.60 -30.43 -3.14
CA GLN A 94 2.17 -29.91 -4.38
C GLN A 94 1.15 -29.09 -5.20
N ALA A 95 -0.14 -29.44 -5.17
CA ALA A 95 -1.17 -28.66 -5.87
C ALA A 95 -1.30 -27.22 -5.34
N MET A 96 -1.04 -26.99 -4.06
CA MET A 96 -1.00 -25.66 -3.47
C MET A 96 0.24 -24.90 -3.89
N ASP A 97 1.41 -25.56 -3.92
CA ASP A 97 2.66 -24.94 -4.40
C ASP A 97 2.57 -24.57 -5.88
N ASP A 98 1.97 -25.42 -6.71
CA ASP A 98 1.75 -25.17 -8.14
C ASP A 98 0.80 -24.00 -8.36
N LEU A 99 -0.29 -23.89 -7.57
CA LEU A 99 -1.20 -22.76 -7.61
C LEU A 99 -0.47 -21.47 -7.20
N HIS A 100 0.28 -21.49 -6.09
CA HIS A 100 1.07 -20.35 -5.63
C HIS A 100 2.04 -19.89 -6.73
N ALA A 101 2.83 -20.78 -7.29
CA ALA A 101 3.76 -20.48 -8.36
C ALA A 101 3.07 -19.87 -9.59
N SER A 102 1.92 -20.42 -9.99
CA SER A 102 1.16 -19.92 -11.15
C SER A 102 0.61 -18.51 -10.91
N LEU A 103 0.07 -18.22 -9.72
CA LEU A 103 -0.44 -16.90 -9.35
C LEU A 103 0.68 -15.86 -9.26
N THR A 104 1.82 -16.25 -8.67
CA THR A 104 3.01 -15.39 -8.59
C THR A 104 3.50 -15.01 -10.00
N ARG A 105 3.62 -15.98 -10.93
CA ARG A 105 4.00 -15.71 -12.32
C ARG A 105 2.98 -14.85 -13.05
N LEU A 106 1.69 -15.17 -12.92
CA LEU A 106 0.63 -14.37 -13.53
C LEU A 106 0.74 -12.90 -13.11
N PHE A 107 0.89 -12.65 -11.81
CA PHE A 107 0.97 -11.29 -11.29
C PHE A 107 2.28 -10.58 -11.73
N ALA A 108 3.41 -11.29 -11.70
CA ALA A 108 4.71 -10.76 -12.10
C ALA A 108 4.75 -10.41 -13.60
N ASP A 109 4.19 -11.28 -14.47
CA ASP A 109 4.23 -11.13 -15.93
C ASP A 109 3.15 -10.18 -16.47
N THR A 110 2.16 -9.81 -15.67
CA THR A 110 1.10 -8.86 -16.04
C THR A 110 1.27 -7.53 -15.31
N PHE A 111 0.67 -7.42 -14.12
CA PHE A 111 0.67 -6.18 -13.33
C PHE A 111 2.08 -5.73 -12.95
N GLY A 112 2.95 -6.66 -12.55
CA GLY A 112 4.33 -6.36 -12.20
C GLY A 112 5.10 -5.71 -13.36
N ARG A 113 4.87 -6.17 -14.61
CA ARG A 113 5.45 -5.54 -15.82
C ARG A 113 4.78 -4.23 -16.17
N ALA A 114 3.46 -4.13 -16.01
CA ALA A 114 2.73 -2.90 -16.28
C ALA A 114 3.31 -1.70 -15.53
N VAL A 115 3.53 -1.84 -14.22
CA VAL A 115 3.99 -0.72 -13.37
C VAL A 115 5.44 -0.29 -13.64
N ILE A 116 6.25 -1.12 -14.27
CA ILE A 116 7.66 -0.83 -14.61
C ILE A 116 7.87 -0.47 -16.10
N GLY A 117 6.80 -0.12 -16.83
CA GLY A 117 6.91 0.47 -18.16
C GLY A 117 6.49 -0.42 -19.33
N ASP A 118 5.95 -1.62 -19.11
CA ASP A 118 5.34 -2.42 -20.17
C ASP A 118 4.00 -1.80 -20.56
N LYS A 119 3.99 -1.09 -21.69
CA LYS A 119 2.83 -0.32 -22.17
C LYS A 119 1.65 -1.19 -22.53
N GLU A 120 1.89 -2.40 -23.07
CA GLU A 120 0.81 -3.32 -23.43
C GLU A 120 0.10 -3.84 -22.18
N GLN A 121 0.85 -4.26 -21.17
CA GLN A 121 0.29 -4.71 -19.91
C GLN A 121 -0.42 -3.57 -19.17
N MET A 122 0.15 -2.35 -19.19
CA MET A 122 -0.50 -1.18 -18.60
C MET A 122 -1.82 -0.85 -19.27
N GLN A 123 -1.88 -0.88 -20.61
CA GLN A 123 -3.11 -0.66 -21.37
C GLN A 123 -4.19 -1.69 -20.98
N ARG A 124 -3.83 -2.96 -20.82
CA ARG A 124 -4.76 -4.00 -20.36
C ARG A 124 -5.33 -3.71 -18.97
N VAL A 125 -4.48 -3.24 -18.04
CA VAL A 125 -4.93 -2.84 -16.70
C VAL A 125 -5.92 -1.68 -16.78
N GLU A 126 -5.59 -0.65 -17.55
CA GLU A 126 -6.47 0.52 -17.74
C GLU A 126 -7.79 0.14 -18.41
N ASP A 127 -7.76 -0.64 -19.48
CA ASP A 127 -8.96 -1.08 -20.19
C ASP A 127 -9.87 -1.90 -19.27
N THR A 128 -9.29 -2.78 -18.45
CA THR A 128 -10.05 -3.56 -17.45
C THR A 128 -10.73 -2.67 -16.42
N CYS A 129 -10.00 -1.71 -15.85
CA CYS A 129 -10.58 -0.77 -14.89
C CYS A 129 -11.64 0.13 -15.51
N ARG A 130 -11.41 0.60 -16.73
CA ARG A 130 -12.36 1.44 -17.48
C ARG A 130 -13.63 0.67 -17.82
N ALA A 131 -13.50 -0.54 -18.35
CA ALA A 131 -14.64 -1.40 -18.64
C ALA A 131 -15.46 -1.67 -17.37
N ASN A 132 -14.78 -1.98 -16.23
CA ASN A 132 -15.47 -2.17 -14.95
C ASN A 132 -16.29 -0.93 -14.54
N LEU A 133 -15.74 0.27 -14.69
CA LEU A 133 -16.46 1.52 -14.39
C LEU A 133 -17.66 1.73 -15.34
N GLU A 134 -17.45 1.56 -16.64
CA GLU A 134 -18.46 1.79 -17.67
C GLU A 134 -19.63 0.80 -17.59
N ASP A 135 -19.32 -0.47 -17.33
CA ASP A 135 -20.31 -1.54 -17.22
C ASP A 135 -21.09 -1.48 -15.90
N SER A 136 -20.42 -1.10 -14.80
CA SER A 136 -21.02 -1.09 -13.47
C SER A 136 -21.79 0.19 -13.17
N VAL A 137 -21.35 1.37 -13.64
CA VAL A 137 -21.95 2.66 -13.32
C VAL A 137 -22.71 3.22 -14.53
N ARG A 138 -24.04 3.16 -14.49
CA ARG A 138 -24.89 3.57 -15.60
C ARG A 138 -25.16 5.08 -15.63
N ASP A 139 -25.26 5.71 -14.46
CA ASP A 139 -25.48 7.15 -14.37
C ASP A 139 -24.23 7.91 -14.86
N PRO A 140 -24.35 8.73 -15.92
CA PRO A 140 -23.21 9.43 -16.49
C PRO A 140 -22.62 10.49 -15.57
N GLU A 141 -23.41 11.12 -14.69
CA GLU A 141 -22.90 12.12 -13.74
C GLU A 141 -22.06 11.44 -12.64
N LEU A 142 -22.57 10.36 -12.07
CA LEU A 142 -21.84 9.56 -11.10
C LEU A 142 -20.59 8.95 -11.73
N ARG A 143 -20.67 8.41 -12.93
CA ARG A 143 -19.54 7.86 -13.67
C ARG A 143 -18.46 8.92 -13.89
N ALA A 144 -18.82 10.13 -14.27
CA ALA A 144 -17.87 11.24 -14.42
C ALA A 144 -17.15 11.55 -13.09
N LYS A 145 -17.87 11.57 -11.97
CA LYS A 145 -17.30 11.77 -10.64
C LYS A 145 -16.38 10.62 -10.20
N LEU A 146 -16.62 9.41 -10.65
CA LEU A 146 -15.83 8.20 -10.33
C LEU A 146 -14.69 7.93 -11.32
N THR A 147 -14.56 8.73 -12.38
CA THR A 147 -13.48 8.57 -13.38
C THR A 147 -12.21 9.28 -12.88
N PRO A 148 -11.10 8.52 -12.67
CA PRO A 148 -9.82 9.12 -12.30
C PRO A 148 -9.21 9.93 -13.46
N ASP A 149 -8.46 10.97 -13.11
CA ASP A 149 -7.73 11.86 -14.02
C ASP A 149 -6.23 11.53 -14.15
N TYR A 150 -5.82 10.37 -13.64
CA TYR A 150 -4.44 9.90 -13.63
C TYR A 150 -4.35 8.46 -14.17
N GLN A 151 -3.15 8.02 -14.57
CA GLN A 151 -2.90 6.70 -15.12
C GLN A 151 -3.13 5.60 -14.07
N ALA A 152 -3.78 4.50 -14.45
CA ALA A 152 -4.00 3.37 -13.55
C ALA A 152 -2.66 2.88 -12.94
N ALA A 153 -2.71 2.38 -11.71
CA ALA A 153 -1.57 1.91 -10.93
C ALA A 153 -0.52 2.97 -10.53
N CYS A 154 -0.64 4.24 -10.98
CA CYS A 154 0.19 5.33 -10.45
C CYS A 154 -0.04 5.54 -8.94
N LYS A 155 -1.28 5.39 -8.49
CA LYS A 155 -1.63 5.12 -7.08
C LYS A 155 -1.90 3.63 -6.93
N ARG A 156 -1.86 3.11 -5.69
CA ARG A 156 -2.21 1.70 -5.45
C ARG A 156 -3.54 1.36 -6.10
N LEU A 157 -3.52 0.40 -7.02
CA LEU A 157 -4.73 -0.10 -7.67
C LEU A 157 -5.63 -0.76 -6.61
N ILE A 158 -6.89 -0.35 -6.58
CA ILE A 158 -7.84 -0.87 -5.61
C ILE A 158 -8.57 -2.07 -6.21
N ILE A 159 -8.59 -3.16 -5.48
CA ILE A 159 -9.31 -4.37 -5.85
C ILE A 159 -10.61 -4.42 -5.07
N SER A 160 -11.73 -4.37 -5.77
CA SER A 160 -13.07 -4.54 -5.20
C SER A 160 -14.07 -4.95 -6.28
N PRO A 161 -14.80 -6.06 -6.06
CA PRO A 161 -15.91 -6.42 -6.96
C PRO A 161 -17.19 -5.65 -6.65
N GLY A 162 -17.40 -5.16 -5.41
CA GLY A 162 -18.69 -4.64 -4.93
C GLY A 162 -18.81 -3.11 -4.85
N PHE A 163 -17.70 -2.37 -4.90
CA PHE A 163 -17.71 -0.93 -4.63
C PHE A 163 -18.66 -0.11 -5.50
N TYR A 164 -18.65 -0.36 -6.83
CA TYR A 164 -19.52 0.37 -7.74
C TYR A 164 -21.00 0.04 -7.54
N GLU A 165 -21.33 -1.17 -7.10
CA GLU A 165 -22.69 -1.51 -6.69
C GLU A 165 -23.08 -0.80 -5.39
N ALA A 166 -22.17 -0.80 -4.41
CA ALA A 166 -22.40 -0.19 -3.10
C ALA A 166 -22.65 1.32 -3.19
N ILE A 167 -21.84 2.05 -3.98
CA ILE A 167 -21.96 3.51 -4.08
C ILE A 167 -23.20 3.98 -4.86
N GLN A 168 -23.88 3.09 -5.57
CA GLN A 168 -25.13 3.35 -6.29
C GLN A 168 -26.38 3.01 -5.47
N GLN A 169 -26.24 2.50 -4.23
CA GLN A 169 -27.40 2.21 -3.38
C GLN A 169 -28.14 3.50 -3.01
N PRO A 170 -29.46 3.46 -2.81
CA PRO A 170 -30.26 4.66 -2.49
C PRO A 170 -29.85 5.39 -1.23
N ASN A 171 -29.18 4.70 -0.29
CA ASN A 171 -28.66 5.25 0.94
C ASN A 171 -27.17 5.63 0.88
N ALA A 172 -26.54 5.58 -0.30
CA ALA A 172 -25.18 6.03 -0.53
C ALA A 172 -25.15 7.41 -1.20
N GLU A 173 -24.20 8.23 -0.81
CA GLU A 173 -23.91 9.50 -1.45
C GLU A 173 -22.41 9.67 -1.69
N LEU A 174 -22.00 9.95 -2.93
CA LEU A 174 -20.65 10.37 -3.27
C LEU A 174 -20.56 11.90 -3.22
N VAL A 175 -19.84 12.44 -2.24
CA VAL A 175 -19.64 13.85 -2.02
C VAL A 175 -18.30 14.27 -2.64
N THR A 176 -18.33 15.11 -3.66
CA THR A 176 -17.14 15.60 -4.36
C THR A 176 -16.82 17.07 -4.09
N ASP A 177 -17.75 17.79 -3.47
CA ASP A 177 -17.50 19.16 -3.03
C ASP A 177 -16.46 19.18 -1.90
N PRO A 178 -15.47 20.08 -1.96
CA PRO A 178 -14.44 20.14 -0.94
C PRO A 178 -15.02 20.37 0.45
N ILE A 179 -14.52 19.64 1.42
CA ILE A 179 -14.86 19.85 2.83
C ILE A 179 -14.39 21.26 3.23
N GLU A 180 -15.28 22.03 3.86
CA GLU A 180 -14.95 23.29 4.48
C GLU A 180 -14.50 23.10 5.92
N ARG A 181 -15.31 22.38 6.71
CA ARG A 181 -15.03 22.06 8.11
C ARG A 181 -15.93 20.93 8.63
N VAL A 182 -15.62 20.42 9.79
CA VAL A 182 -16.50 19.56 10.57
C VAL A 182 -17.26 20.42 11.61
N GLU A 183 -18.52 20.13 11.82
CA GLU A 183 -19.40 20.74 12.84
C GLU A 183 -19.95 19.68 13.76
N ALA A 184 -20.57 20.08 14.86
CA ALA A 184 -21.12 19.13 15.85
C ALA A 184 -22.09 18.10 15.25
N GLY A 185 -22.84 18.45 14.21
CA GLY A 185 -23.82 17.57 13.57
C GLY A 185 -23.38 16.91 12.28
N GLY A 186 -22.15 17.14 11.77
CA GLY A 186 -21.74 16.59 10.49
C GLY A 186 -20.59 17.31 9.82
N VAL A 187 -20.44 17.08 8.51
CA VAL A 187 -19.41 17.70 7.66
C VAL A 187 -20.04 18.75 6.76
N ARG A 188 -19.51 19.98 6.81
CA ARG A 188 -19.89 21.07 5.90
C ARG A 188 -18.96 21.11 4.70
N THR A 189 -19.56 21.16 3.53
CA THR A 189 -18.85 21.33 2.26
C THR A 189 -18.87 22.82 1.80
N LYS A 190 -17.96 23.20 0.91
CA LYS A 190 -17.80 24.60 0.44
C LYS A 190 -18.97 25.14 -0.35
N ASP A 191 -19.85 24.28 -0.86
CA ASP A 191 -21.14 24.67 -1.44
C ASP A 191 -22.18 25.12 -0.39
N GLY A 192 -21.83 25.05 0.91
CA GLY A 192 -22.64 25.44 2.04
C GLY A 192 -23.54 24.33 2.59
N ARG A 193 -23.52 23.13 2.01
CA ARG A 193 -24.33 22.00 2.47
C ARG A 193 -23.73 21.35 3.71
N LEU A 194 -24.58 21.07 4.71
CA LEU A 194 -24.23 20.23 5.85
C LEU A 194 -24.68 18.79 5.59
N HIS A 195 -23.71 17.88 5.56
CA HIS A 195 -23.96 16.43 5.53
C HIS A 195 -24.09 15.95 6.98
N GLU A 196 -25.32 15.69 7.41
CA GLU A 196 -25.59 15.28 8.79
C GLU A 196 -25.13 13.86 9.05
N LEU A 197 -24.34 13.63 10.09
CA LEU A 197 -23.72 12.37 10.43
C LEU A 197 -23.85 12.04 11.91
N ASP A 198 -23.82 10.75 12.21
CA ASP A 198 -23.77 10.21 13.58
C ASP A 198 -22.38 9.64 13.89
N VAL A 199 -21.62 9.21 12.84
CA VAL A 199 -20.25 8.69 12.95
C VAL A 199 -19.41 9.20 11.79
N LEU A 200 -18.17 9.56 12.09
CA LEU A 200 -17.17 10.00 11.09
C LEU A 200 -15.96 9.07 11.10
N VAL A 201 -15.73 8.38 9.98
CA VAL A 201 -14.59 7.48 9.77
C VAL A 201 -13.53 8.19 8.94
N LEU A 202 -12.33 8.30 9.49
CA LEU A 202 -11.17 8.86 8.80
C LEU A 202 -10.42 7.72 8.10
N ALA A 203 -10.60 7.58 6.80
CA ALA A 203 -9.89 6.63 5.94
C ALA A 203 -8.79 7.35 5.14
N THR A 204 -8.04 8.20 5.85
CA THR A 204 -7.13 9.21 5.30
C THR A 204 -5.70 8.70 5.09
N GLY A 205 -5.47 7.40 5.33
CA GLY A 205 -4.24 6.70 4.99
C GLY A 205 -3.15 6.78 6.06
N PHE A 206 -1.92 6.52 5.64
CA PHE A 206 -0.78 6.30 6.52
C PHE A 206 0.47 7.03 6.01
N ASP A 207 1.38 7.36 6.93
CA ASP A 207 2.75 7.69 6.59
C ASP A 207 3.53 6.39 6.26
N GLY A 208 3.65 6.10 4.98
CA GLY A 208 4.30 4.90 4.46
C GLY A 208 5.83 4.94 4.52
N HIS A 209 6.44 6.08 4.89
CA HIS A 209 7.88 6.25 4.93
C HIS A 209 8.46 6.32 6.36
N SER A 210 7.62 6.15 7.37
CA SER A 210 8.06 6.13 8.77
C SER A 210 8.80 4.84 9.15
N PHE A 211 8.55 3.74 8.47
CA PHE A 211 9.09 2.41 8.77
C PHE A 211 8.98 2.08 10.28
N MET A 212 10.10 1.79 10.97
CA MET A 212 10.09 1.46 12.40
C MET A 212 9.95 2.67 13.31
N ARG A 213 9.99 3.90 12.81
CA ARG A 213 9.84 5.10 13.68
C ARG A 213 8.48 5.09 14.41
N PRO A 214 8.35 5.58 15.63
CA PRO A 214 9.33 6.38 16.38
C PRO A 214 10.35 5.56 17.21
N MET A 215 10.54 4.27 16.94
CA MET A 215 11.54 3.45 17.62
C MET A 215 12.94 4.01 17.34
N ASP A 216 13.73 4.21 18.39
CA ASP A 216 15.13 4.62 18.25
C ASP A 216 15.97 3.42 17.82
N LEU A 217 16.77 3.60 16.79
CA LEU A 217 17.74 2.62 16.32
C LEU A 217 19.10 3.30 16.24
N ILE A 218 20.00 2.89 17.12
CA ILE A 218 21.34 3.45 17.23
C ILE A 218 22.34 2.45 16.65
N GLY A 219 23.07 2.88 15.63
CA GLY A 219 24.11 2.10 14.98
C GLY A 219 25.48 2.27 15.62
N ARG A 220 26.52 1.88 14.84
CA ARG A 220 27.92 2.00 15.25
C ARG A 220 28.26 3.48 15.53
N ASP A 221 29.14 3.72 16.49
CA ASP A 221 29.58 5.06 16.89
C ASP A 221 28.45 6.02 17.36
N GLY A 222 27.29 5.46 17.75
CA GLY A 222 26.18 6.24 18.26
C GLY A 222 25.34 6.94 17.20
N VAL A 223 25.47 6.56 15.92
CA VAL A 223 24.69 7.14 14.81
C VAL A 223 23.22 6.76 14.95
N ASP A 224 22.33 7.76 14.99
CA ASP A 224 20.88 7.53 15.04
C ASP A 224 20.32 7.37 13.61
N LEU A 225 19.51 6.33 13.39
CA LEU A 225 18.84 6.11 12.11
C LEU A 225 17.93 7.27 11.69
N LYS A 226 17.38 8.01 12.65
CA LYS A 226 16.59 9.22 12.37
C LYS A 226 17.40 10.25 11.59
N ASP A 227 18.69 10.42 11.95
CA ASP A 227 19.59 11.37 11.29
C ASP A 227 19.98 10.86 9.90
N VAL A 228 20.28 9.55 9.77
CA VAL A 228 20.59 8.91 8.48
C VAL A 228 19.41 9.03 7.50
N TRP A 229 18.19 8.86 8.00
CA TRP A 229 16.96 8.92 7.20
C TRP A 229 16.25 10.29 7.26
N ALA A 230 16.95 11.35 7.70
CA ALA A 230 16.36 12.68 7.79
C ALA A 230 15.88 13.21 6.44
N GLU A 231 16.66 12.96 5.37
CA GLU A 231 16.33 13.42 4.03
C GLU A 231 15.72 12.33 3.15
N THR A 232 16.34 11.16 3.09
CA THR A 232 15.89 10.06 2.23
C THR A 232 15.94 8.74 2.98
N THR A 233 14.85 7.99 2.93
CA THR A 233 14.78 6.65 3.52
C THR A 233 15.34 5.64 2.52
N GLN A 234 16.50 5.06 2.82
CA GLN A 234 17.24 4.15 1.93
C GLN A 234 17.79 2.95 2.69
N ALA A 235 18.01 1.84 1.97
CA ALA A 235 18.67 0.65 2.50
C ALA A 235 19.44 -0.05 1.37
N HIS A 236 20.44 -0.83 1.73
CA HIS A 236 21.08 -1.74 0.78
C HIS A 236 20.17 -2.95 0.55
N ARG A 237 19.82 -3.20 -0.72
CA ARG A 237 18.93 -4.30 -1.18
C ARG A 237 17.59 -4.37 -0.41
N SER A 238 17.13 -3.23 0.13
CA SER A 238 15.91 -3.16 0.97
C SER A 238 16.00 -3.93 2.29
N ILE A 239 17.17 -4.40 2.70
CA ILE A 239 17.36 -5.35 3.80
C ILE A 239 18.24 -4.79 4.91
N SER A 240 19.38 -4.18 4.57
CA SER A 240 20.42 -3.81 5.55
C SER A 240 20.88 -2.37 5.42
N LEU A 241 21.50 -1.84 6.46
CA LEU A 241 21.91 -0.45 6.56
C LEU A 241 23.42 -0.36 6.83
N PRO A 242 24.16 0.52 6.12
CA PRO A 242 25.53 0.85 6.49
C PRO A 242 25.61 1.40 7.91
N GLY A 243 26.56 0.90 8.71
CA GLY A 243 26.75 1.33 10.09
C GLY A 243 25.77 0.76 11.13
N PHE A 244 24.85 -0.13 10.71
CA PHE A 244 23.92 -0.81 11.64
C PHE A 244 24.14 -2.33 11.57
N PRO A 245 25.22 -2.83 12.21
CA PRO A 245 25.60 -4.23 12.11
C PRO A 245 24.54 -5.17 12.68
N ASN A 246 24.38 -6.32 12.05
CA ASN A 246 23.43 -7.38 12.44
C ASN A 246 21.96 -6.94 12.49
N TYR A 247 21.63 -5.79 11.88
CA TYR A 247 20.26 -5.32 11.73
C TYR A 247 19.78 -5.57 10.31
N PHE A 248 18.68 -6.31 10.20
CA PHE A 248 18.05 -6.65 8.91
C PHE A 248 16.56 -6.32 8.92
N MET A 249 16.05 -5.90 7.79
CA MET A 249 14.64 -5.57 7.57
C MET A 249 13.99 -6.53 6.59
N LEU A 250 12.76 -6.91 6.86
CA LEU A 250 11.86 -7.42 5.85
C LEU A 250 10.99 -6.26 5.33
N VAL A 251 10.81 -6.22 4.02
CA VAL A 251 10.02 -5.18 3.36
C VAL A 251 10.53 -3.77 3.70
N GLY A 252 11.85 -3.60 3.69
CA GLY A 252 12.50 -2.29 3.89
C GLY A 252 12.36 -1.35 2.68
N PRO A 253 13.00 -0.19 2.71
CA PRO A 253 12.95 0.83 1.65
C PRO A 253 13.23 0.25 0.27
N ASN A 254 12.46 0.67 -0.73
CA ASN A 254 12.50 0.19 -2.12
C ASN A 254 12.18 -1.31 -2.31
N SER A 255 11.56 -1.96 -1.35
CA SER A 255 10.97 -3.28 -1.59
C SER A 255 9.82 -3.22 -2.60
N PRO A 256 9.57 -4.28 -3.39
CA PRO A 256 8.55 -4.26 -4.46
C PRO A 256 7.10 -4.34 -3.95
N ILE A 257 6.75 -3.50 -2.97
CA ILE A 257 5.43 -3.50 -2.28
C ILE A 257 4.27 -3.23 -3.24
N GLY A 258 4.52 -2.45 -4.29
CA GLY A 258 3.52 -2.10 -5.30
C GLY A 258 3.41 -3.09 -6.45
N ASN A 259 4.35 -4.03 -6.56
CA ASN A 259 4.55 -4.86 -7.75
C ASN A 259 4.18 -6.32 -7.55
N PHE A 260 4.49 -6.90 -6.37
CA PHE A 260 4.45 -8.35 -6.13
C PHE A 260 3.81 -8.67 -4.78
N SER A 261 3.59 -9.97 -4.52
CA SER A 261 3.10 -10.46 -3.24
C SER A 261 4.07 -10.12 -2.11
N LEU A 262 3.59 -9.53 -1.02
CA LEU A 262 4.40 -9.25 0.17
C LEU A 262 4.95 -10.53 0.81
N ILE A 263 4.25 -11.65 0.68
CA ILE A 263 4.68 -12.95 1.19
C ILE A 263 5.90 -13.42 0.39
N ASP A 264 5.82 -13.44 -0.94
CA ASP A 264 6.94 -13.80 -1.82
C ASP A 264 8.18 -12.93 -1.58
N ILE A 265 7.96 -11.61 -1.45
CA ILE A 265 9.04 -10.66 -1.15
C ILE A 265 9.71 -11.04 0.18
N SER A 266 8.92 -11.25 1.22
CA SER A 266 9.42 -11.54 2.57
C SER A 266 10.15 -12.87 2.64
N GLU A 267 9.65 -13.92 1.97
CA GLU A 267 10.30 -15.23 1.92
C GLU A 267 11.66 -15.17 1.25
N ARG A 268 11.78 -14.45 0.13
CA ARG A 268 13.05 -14.28 -0.57
C ARG A 268 14.04 -13.44 0.22
N GLN A 269 13.59 -12.33 0.80
CA GLN A 269 14.41 -11.52 1.70
C GLN A 269 14.85 -12.32 2.93
N LEU A 270 13.96 -13.12 3.51
CA LEU A 270 14.32 -13.98 4.64
C LEU A 270 15.37 -15.02 4.24
N GLY A 271 15.22 -15.66 3.08
CA GLY A 271 16.21 -16.61 2.55
C GLY A 271 17.60 -15.99 2.39
N TYR A 272 17.65 -14.75 1.89
CA TYR A 272 18.89 -13.96 1.79
C TYR A 272 19.48 -13.64 3.18
N ILE A 273 18.65 -13.10 4.08
CA ILE A 273 19.06 -12.74 5.44
C ILE A 273 19.58 -13.97 6.22
N MET A 274 18.93 -15.12 6.05
CA MET A 274 19.34 -16.35 6.73
C MET A 274 20.75 -16.80 6.30
N GLN A 275 21.15 -16.59 5.06
CA GLN A 275 22.51 -16.88 4.61
C GLN A 275 23.55 -15.99 5.35
N LEU A 276 23.23 -14.72 5.57
CA LEU A 276 24.08 -13.81 6.38
C LEU A 276 24.11 -14.25 7.86
N ILE A 277 22.97 -14.62 8.43
CA ILE A 277 22.88 -15.11 9.81
C ILE A 277 23.68 -16.41 10.00
N GLU A 278 23.73 -17.30 9.01
CA GLU A 278 24.52 -18.54 9.11
C GLU A 278 26.03 -18.26 9.18
N LEU A 279 26.54 -17.20 8.55
CA LEU A 279 27.94 -16.77 8.71
C LEU A 279 28.22 -16.38 10.17
N TRP A 280 27.31 -15.65 10.79
CA TRP A 280 27.40 -15.27 12.20
C TRP A 280 27.28 -16.49 13.13
N ARG A 281 26.30 -17.37 12.91
CA ARG A 281 26.09 -18.61 13.67
C ARG A 281 27.28 -19.57 13.58
N GLY A 282 27.92 -19.62 12.41
CA GLY A 282 29.13 -20.42 12.19
C GLY A 282 30.38 -19.87 12.87
N GLY A 283 30.28 -18.72 13.52
CA GLY A 283 31.43 -18.06 14.20
C GLY A 283 32.47 -17.51 13.21
N THR A 284 32.12 -17.39 11.93
CA THR A 284 33.02 -16.83 10.91
C THR A 284 33.13 -15.32 11.06
N VAL A 285 32.03 -14.67 11.46
CA VAL A 285 31.95 -13.22 11.66
C VAL A 285 31.13 -12.89 12.91
N ASN A 286 31.46 -11.78 13.56
CA ASN A 286 30.72 -11.24 14.71
C ASN A 286 29.74 -10.12 14.30
N GLU A 287 30.12 -9.33 13.29
CA GLU A 287 29.32 -8.23 12.78
C GLU A 287 29.21 -8.29 11.25
N ILE A 288 28.00 -8.03 10.74
CA ILE A 288 27.68 -7.94 9.32
C ILE A 288 26.95 -6.63 9.09
N SER A 289 27.51 -5.74 8.31
CA SER A 289 26.90 -4.45 7.93
C SER A 289 27.03 -4.23 6.44
N ALA A 290 26.07 -3.64 5.79
CA ALA A 290 26.24 -3.24 4.38
C ALA A 290 27.36 -2.19 4.27
N ARG A 291 28.11 -2.23 3.19
CA ARG A 291 29.09 -1.19 2.87
C ARG A 291 28.37 0.04 2.33
N GLN A 292 28.84 1.24 2.69
CA GLN A 292 28.23 2.48 2.23
C GLN A 292 28.28 2.60 0.70
N ASP A 293 29.42 2.30 0.07
CA ASP A 293 29.56 2.37 -1.38
C ASP A 293 28.68 1.38 -2.15
N ALA A 294 28.42 0.21 -1.57
CA ALA A 294 27.48 -0.77 -2.12
C ALA A 294 26.02 -0.28 -2.01
N ALA A 295 25.65 0.27 -0.87
CA ALA A 295 24.33 0.88 -0.67
C ALA A 295 24.10 2.06 -1.64
N ASP A 296 25.12 2.92 -1.81
CA ASP A 296 25.03 4.06 -2.72
C ASP A 296 24.85 3.61 -4.18
N ARG A 297 25.62 2.60 -4.64
CA ARG A 297 25.45 2.04 -5.98
C ARG A 297 24.07 1.41 -6.18
N PHE A 298 23.58 0.66 -5.21
CA PHE A 298 22.25 0.05 -5.28
C PHE A 298 21.17 1.12 -5.39
N ASN A 299 21.17 2.11 -4.48
CA ASN A 299 20.15 3.16 -4.48
C ASN A 299 20.22 4.06 -5.73
N ALA A 300 21.41 4.33 -6.25
CA ALA A 300 21.57 5.01 -7.54
C ALA A 300 20.94 4.22 -8.68
N SER A 301 21.20 2.90 -8.78
CA SER A 301 20.59 2.04 -9.81
C SER A 301 19.07 2.00 -9.74
N VAL A 302 18.51 1.95 -8.53
CA VAL A 302 17.06 2.01 -8.32
C VAL A 302 16.50 3.36 -8.79
N LYS A 303 17.14 4.46 -8.42
CA LYS A 303 16.72 5.80 -8.82
C LYS A 303 16.77 6.01 -10.34
N ASP A 304 17.86 5.56 -10.99
CA ASP A 304 18.04 5.71 -12.43
C ASP A 304 17.00 4.91 -13.22
N ALA A 305 16.57 3.76 -12.72
CA ALA A 305 15.56 2.91 -13.35
C ALA A 305 14.11 3.39 -13.16
N MET A 306 13.86 4.41 -12.31
CA MET A 306 12.49 4.90 -12.04
C MET A 306 11.85 5.60 -13.22
N GLY A 307 12.64 6.14 -14.17
CA GLY A 307 12.15 7.00 -15.24
C GLY A 307 11.08 6.39 -16.16
N ASP A 308 11.06 5.08 -16.30
CA ASP A 308 10.11 4.36 -17.17
C ASP A 308 8.89 3.81 -16.40
N THR A 309 8.83 4.02 -15.09
CA THR A 309 7.75 3.46 -14.25
C THR A 309 6.50 4.34 -14.27
N VAL A 310 5.35 3.72 -13.95
CA VAL A 310 4.08 4.45 -13.82
C VAL A 310 4.12 5.52 -12.71
N TRP A 311 4.98 5.37 -11.72
CA TRP A 311 5.02 6.26 -10.55
C TRP A 311 5.57 7.65 -10.82
N VAL A 312 6.23 7.88 -11.96
CA VAL A 312 6.70 9.20 -12.40
C VAL A 312 5.71 9.94 -13.31
N THR A 313 4.50 9.39 -13.52
CA THR A 313 3.49 9.99 -14.43
C THR A 313 2.71 11.16 -13.82
N GLY A 314 3.06 11.59 -12.61
CA GLY A 314 2.60 12.85 -12.00
C GLY A 314 1.48 12.74 -10.97
N CYS A 315 1.03 11.55 -10.58
CA CYS A 315 0.06 11.42 -9.51
C CYS A 315 0.69 11.60 -8.11
N GLN A 316 -0.10 12.05 -7.16
CA GLN A 316 0.29 12.13 -5.75
C GLN A 316 -0.14 10.85 -5.03
N SER A 317 0.81 10.09 -4.49
CA SER A 317 0.54 8.86 -3.75
C SER A 317 1.60 8.62 -2.66
N TRP A 318 1.32 7.72 -1.72
CA TRP A 318 2.29 7.30 -0.71
C TRP A 318 3.46 6.46 -1.30
N TYR A 319 3.43 6.16 -2.59
CA TYR A 319 4.57 5.59 -3.30
C TYR A 319 5.71 6.59 -3.51
N LEU A 320 5.44 7.90 -3.32
CA LEU A 320 6.42 8.96 -3.43
C LEU A 320 6.92 9.37 -2.04
N ASP A 321 8.22 9.62 -1.93
CA ASP A 321 8.81 10.21 -0.72
C ASP A 321 8.41 11.70 -0.54
N LYS A 322 8.90 12.33 0.52
CA LYS A 322 8.62 13.75 0.82
C LYS A 322 9.13 14.72 -0.27
N HIS A 323 10.02 14.29 -1.14
CA HIS A 323 10.55 15.07 -2.26
C HIS A 323 9.84 14.76 -3.58
N GLY A 324 8.85 13.86 -3.57
CA GLY A 324 8.12 13.44 -4.78
C GLY A 324 8.85 12.38 -5.61
N ASN A 325 9.88 11.74 -5.06
CA ASN A 325 10.57 10.65 -5.74
C ASN A 325 9.88 9.31 -5.43
N PRO A 326 9.70 8.42 -6.44
CA PRO A 326 9.19 7.08 -6.18
C PRO A 326 10.12 6.27 -5.28
N ALA A 327 9.56 5.64 -4.26
CA ALA A 327 10.27 4.80 -3.30
C ALA A 327 9.90 3.32 -3.47
N MET A 328 9.75 2.89 -4.72
CA MET A 328 9.32 1.56 -5.12
C MET A 328 10.45 0.77 -5.79
N TRP A 329 10.14 -0.44 -6.26
CA TRP A 329 11.06 -1.31 -6.98
C TRP A 329 10.83 -1.20 -8.51
N PRO A 330 11.80 -0.70 -9.30
CA PRO A 330 11.60 -0.43 -10.72
C PRO A 330 11.98 -1.58 -11.66
N PHE A 331 12.25 -2.77 -11.14
CA PHE A 331 12.73 -3.90 -11.93
C PHE A 331 11.73 -5.06 -11.94
N THR A 332 12.02 -6.08 -12.76
CA THR A 332 11.20 -7.29 -12.86
C THR A 332 11.28 -8.16 -11.61
N PHE A 333 10.33 -9.09 -11.50
CA PHE A 333 10.33 -10.11 -10.44
C PHE A 333 11.54 -11.04 -10.54
N ASP A 334 11.94 -11.43 -11.76
CA ASP A 334 13.10 -12.28 -11.95
C ASP A 334 14.38 -11.61 -11.44
N LYS A 335 14.56 -10.30 -11.74
CA LYS A 335 15.69 -9.53 -11.17
C LYS A 335 15.65 -9.50 -9.63
N PHE A 336 14.47 -9.34 -9.04
CA PHE A 336 14.34 -9.40 -7.57
C PHE A 336 14.74 -10.78 -7.03
N CYS A 337 14.30 -11.86 -7.69
CA CYS A 337 14.66 -13.22 -7.33
C CYS A 337 16.17 -13.46 -7.42
N ASP A 338 16.79 -13.00 -8.50
CA ASP A 338 18.23 -13.12 -8.71
C ASP A 338 19.01 -12.35 -7.64
N ASP A 339 18.61 -11.10 -7.36
CA ASP A 339 19.23 -10.25 -6.34
C ASP A 339 19.09 -10.82 -4.91
N MET A 340 18.04 -11.60 -4.66
CA MET A 340 17.77 -12.24 -3.37
C MET A 340 18.24 -13.69 -3.29
N SER A 341 18.88 -14.22 -4.33
CA SER A 341 19.30 -15.63 -4.35
C SER A 341 20.48 -15.93 -3.41
N ALA A 342 21.47 -15.04 -3.37
CA ALA A 342 22.63 -15.14 -2.50
C ALA A 342 23.26 -13.75 -2.24
N PRO A 343 23.80 -13.51 -1.03
CA PRO A 343 24.53 -12.30 -0.73
C PRO A 343 25.89 -12.27 -1.45
N ASP A 344 26.20 -11.14 -2.09
CA ASP A 344 27.56 -10.82 -2.50
C ASP A 344 28.29 -10.28 -1.28
N LEU A 345 29.21 -11.07 -0.73
CA LEU A 345 29.93 -10.73 0.50
C LEU A 345 30.87 -9.53 0.35
N ASP A 346 31.25 -9.16 -0.87
CA ASP A 346 32.04 -7.96 -1.15
C ASP A 346 31.21 -6.66 -0.94
N GLU A 347 29.90 -6.77 -0.88
CA GLU A 347 29.00 -5.65 -0.55
C GLU A 347 28.83 -5.43 0.97
N TYR A 348 29.47 -6.26 1.80
CA TYR A 348 29.35 -6.23 3.26
C TYR A 348 30.68 -5.99 3.96
N GLU A 349 30.64 -5.27 5.07
CA GLU A 349 31.69 -5.25 6.07
C GLU A 349 31.47 -6.43 7.02
N LEU A 350 32.45 -7.33 7.03
CA LEU A 350 32.45 -8.54 7.86
C LEU A 350 33.53 -8.38 8.92
N VAL A 351 33.15 -8.31 10.20
CA VAL A 351 34.06 -8.19 11.33
C VAL A 351 34.07 -9.52 12.08
N SER A 352 35.28 -10.11 12.24
CA SER A 352 35.52 -11.37 12.97
C SER A 352 35.79 -11.17 14.45
#